data_4f2a8730b23358beff450c66343f6184
#
_entry.id   4f2a8730b23358beff450c66343f6184
#
_cell.length_a   1.000
_cell.length_b   1.000
_cell.length_c   1.000
_cell.angle_alpha   90.00
_cell.angle_beta   90.00
_cell.angle_gamma   90.00
#
_symmetry.space_group_name_H-M   'P 1'
#
loop_
_entity.id
_entity.type
_entity.pdbx_description
1 polymer ?
#
loop_
_entity_poly.entity_id
_entity_poly.type
_entity_poly.pdbx_seq_one_letter_code
_entity_poly.pdbx_strand_id
1 'polypeptide(L)'
;MKRARMRTSAGRKDVRTAKTETAHVAEEVRARLRENEAIAHLEIDVESVSKGRAVFFMEVQSKHKQMHGVVHGGILASLADTTAAIAAYSTVPAGTHIATVELKINYLEPVPGGRIRAEARVLRTGRNFVVTECEIYNESGEMAAKALLTFGATAGHSLERA
;
A
#
# COMPACT_ATOMS: atom_id res chain seq x y z
N MET A 1 -2.62 -18.60 -52.73
CA MET A 1 -1.63 -17.82 -51.95
C MET A 1 -2.07 -17.77 -50.48
N LYS A 2 -1.43 -18.56 -49.60
CA LYS A 2 -1.72 -18.60 -48.15
C LYS A 2 -0.76 -17.63 -47.45
N ARG A 3 -1.26 -16.58 -46.80
CA ARG A 3 -0.49 -15.72 -45.92
C ARG A 3 -0.45 -16.36 -44.51
N ALA A 4 0.72 -16.83 -44.10
CA ALA A 4 0.99 -17.27 -42.75
C ALA A 4 1.02 -16.05 -41.81
N ARG A 5 0.20 -16.07 -40.74
CA ARG A 5 0.29 -15.10 -39.61
C ARG A 5 1.42 -15.55 -38.70
N MET A 6 2.52 -14.83 -38.71
CA MET A 6 3.54 -14.91 -37.64
C MET A 6 2.94 -14.37 -36.34
N ARG A 7 2.72 -15.26 -35.39
CA ARG A 7 2.44 -14.88 -33.99
C ARG A 7 3.76 -14.57 -33.31
N THR A 8 3.97 -13.31 -32.96
CA THR A 8 5.17 -12.83 -32.29
C THR A 8 5.23 -13.34 -30.84
N SER A 9 6.34 -13.94 -30.45
CA SER A 9 6.67 -14.50 -29.12
C SER A 9 7.02 -13.44 -28.07
N ALA A 10 6.84 -12.15 -28.36
CA ALA A 10 7.21 -11.02 -27.51
C ALA A 10 6.39 -10.90 -26.22
N GLY A 11 5.10 -11.29 -26.23
CA GLY A 11 4.21 -11.08 -25.09
C GLY A 11 4.46 -11.96 -23.84
N ARG A 12 5.14 -13.10 -23.97
CA ARG A 12 5.38 -14.01 -22.82
C ARG A 12 6.62 -13.67 -21.99
N LYS A 13 7.62 -13.01 -22.58
CA LYS A 13 8.83 -12.58 -21.85
C LYS A 13 8.53 -11.38 -20.95
N ASP A 14 7.66 -10.46 -21.37
CA ASP A 14 7.34 -9.22 -20.68
C ASP A 14 6.60 -9.45 -19.34
N VAL A 15 5.60 -10.33 -19.34
CA VAL A 15 4.80 -10.64 -18.13
C VAL A 15 5.63 -11.36 -17.05
N ARG A 16 6.59 -12.20 -17.44
CA ARG A 16 7.42 -12.93 -16.48
C ARG A 16 8.46 -12.01 -15.82
N THR A 17 9.04 -11.10 -16.58
CA THR A 17 10.00 -10.10 -16.09
C THR A 17 9.31 -9.11 -15.15
N ALA A 18 8.13 -8.59 -15.51
CA ALA A 18 7.34 -7.69 -14.66
C ALA A 18 6.93 -8.34 -13.34
N LYS A 19 6.54 -9.62 -13.32
CA LYS A 19 6.21 -10.34 -12.08
C LYS A 19 7.44 -10.51 -11.17
N THR A 20 8.61 -10.78 -11.73
CA THR A 20 9.84 -10.92 -10.96
C THR A 20 10.29 -9.60 -10.37
N GLU A 21 10.19 -8.51 -11.12
CA GLU A 21 10.51 -7.15 -10.67
C GLU A 21 9.56 -6.67 -9.56
N THR A 22 8.26 -6.89 -9.70
CA THR A 22 7.26 -6.60 -8.66
C THR A 22 7.52 -7.38 -7.37
N ALA A 23 7.91 -8.65 -7.48
CA ALA A 23 8.23 -9.49 -6.32
C ALA A 23 9.49 -9.00 -5.60
N HIS A 24 10.51 -8.56 -6.32
CA HIS A 24 11.74 -8.01 -5.74
C HIS A 24 11.47 -6.69 -4.98
N VAL A 25 10.73 -5.77 -5.59
CA VAL A 25 10.33 -4.51 -4.94
C VAL A 25 9.50 -4.77 -3.67
N ALA A 26 8.59 -5.74 -3.70
CA ALA A 26 7.80 -6.10 -2.52
C ALA A 26 8.70 -6.65 -1.39
N GLU A 27 9.75 -7.42 -1.69
CA GLU A 27 10.67 -7.93 -0.69
C GLU A 27 11.53 -6.82 -0.06
N GLU A 28 12.00 -5.86 -0.84
CA GLU A 28 12.72 -4.67 -0.34
C GLU A 28 11.82 -3.84 0.59
N VAL A 29 10.56 -3.63 0.21
CA VAL A 29 9.58 -2.94 1.06
C VAL A 29 9.33 -3.72 2.33
N ARG A 30 9.17 -5.03 2.25
CA ARG A 30 8.98 -5.90 3.44
C ARG A 30 10.14 -5.80 4.43
N ALA A 31 11.38 -5.78 3.94
CA ALA A 31 12.54 -5.62 4.80
C ALA A 31 12.50 -4.28 5.57
N ARG A 32 12.18 -3.18 4.91
CA ARG A 32 12.06 -1.85 5.53
C ARG A 32 10.88 -1.75 6.51
N LEU A 33 9.76 -2.43 6.23
CA LEU A 33 8.60 -2.46 7.13
C LEU A 33 8.94 -3.14 8.46
N ARG A 34 9.79 -4.18 8.43
CA ARG A 34 10.25 -4.87 9.65
C ARG A 34 11.14 -4.01 10.54
N GLU A 35 11.82 -3.02 9.98
CA GLU A 35 12.62 -2.03 10.73
C GLU A 35 11.73 -0.98 11.41
N ASN A 36 10.47 -0.84 10.99
CA ASN A 36 9.50 0.06 11.62
C ASN A 36 8.74 -0.70 12.71
N GLU A 37 9.12 -0.48 13.97
CA GLU A 37 8.56 -1.17 15.13
C GLU A 37 7.05 -1.09 15.22
N ALA A 38 6.43 0.06 14.88
CA ALA A 38 4.98 0.23 14.91
C ALA A 38 4.30 -0.68 13.89
N ILE A 39 4.83 -0.75 12.67
CA ILE A 39 4.28 -1.58 11.59
C ILE A 39 4.52 -3.07 11.88
N ALA A 40 5.71 -3.40 12.39
CA ALA A 40 6.05 -4.76 12.81
C ALA A 40 5.13 -5.24 13.95
N HIS A 41 4.81 -4.36 14.91
CA HIS A 41 3.87 -4.68 16.00
C HIS A 41 2.45 -4.96 15.49
N LEU A 42 2.00 -4.25 14.46
CA LEU A 42 0.71 -4.46 13.82
C LEU A 42 0.71 -5.67 12.87
N GLU A 43 1.86 -6.23 12.55
CA GLU A 43 2.02 -7.35 11.62
C GLU A 43 1.39 -7.05 10.24
N ILE A 44 1.56 -5.80 9.80
CA ILE A 44 1.18 -5.37 8.45
C ILE A 44 2.24 -5.89 7.48
N ASP A 45 1.82 -6.59 6.42
CA ASP A 45 2.72 -7.13 5.40
C ASP A 45 2.32 -6.68 3.99
N VAL A 46 3.30 -6.73 3.08
CA VAL A 46 3.13 -6.30 1.69
C VAL A 46 2.81 -7.50 0.78
N GLU A 47 1.78 -7.35 -0.03
CA GLU A 47 1.44 -8.30 -1.08
C GLU A 47 2.10 -7.92 -2.40
N SER A 48 1.97 -6.65 -2.82
CA SER A 48 2.56 -6.16 -4.07
C SER A 48 2.78 -4.65 -4.05
N VAL A 49 3.78 -4.20 -4.80
CA VAL A 49 4.06 -2.78 -5.06
C VAL A 49 4.38 -2.60 -6.52
N SER A 50 3.80 -1.57 -7.12
CA SER A 50 4.12 -1.09 -8.46
C SER A 50 4.00 0.43 -8.51
N LYS A 51 4.43 1.06 -9.60
CA LYS A 51 4.39 2.52 -9.69
C LYS A 51 2.98 3.08 -9.46
N GLY A 52 2.83 3.85 -8.39
CA GLY A 52 1.57 4.48 -7.98
C GLY A 52 0.54 3.53 -7.37
N ARG A 53 0.91 2.29 -7.05
CA ARG A 53 0.02 1.29 -6.45
C ARG A 53 0.75 0.45 -5.41
N ALA A 54 0.05 0.13 -4.33
CA ALA A 54 0.50 -0.82 -3.32
C ALA A 54 -0.67 -1.64 -2.80
N VAL A 55 -0.41 -2.88 -2.46
CA VAL A 55 -1.37 -3.77 -1.83
C VAL A 55 -0.71 -4.38 -0.61
N PHE A 56 -1.35 -4.21 0.52
CA PHE A 56 -0.93 -4.70 1.82
C PHE A 56 -2.02 -5.53 2.46
N PHE A 57 -1.65 -6.33 3.44
CA PHE A 57 -2.62 -7.13 4.20
C PHE A 57 -2.21 -7.25 5.67
N MET A 58 -3.15 -7.65 6.48
CA MET A 58 -2.95 -7.98 7.89
C MET A 58 -3.89 -9.12 8.29
N GLU A 59 -3.37 -10.11 9.03
CA GLU A 59 -4.19 -11.13 9.69
C GLU A 59 -4.72 -10.56 11.01
N VAL A 60 -6.03 -10.53 11.17
CA VAL A 60 -6.66 -9.94 12.36
C VAL A 60 -6.44 -10.80 13.60
N GLN A 61 -5.80 -10.23 14.60
CA GLN A 61 -5.55 -10.83 15.91
C GLN A 61 -6.29 -10.07 17.01
N SER A 62 -6.29 -10.61 18.24
CA SER A 62 -6.94 -9.98 19.40
C SER A 62 -6.40 -8.57 19.69
N LYS A 63 -5.08 -8.37 19.52
CA LYS A 63 -4.42 -7.06 19.71
C LYS A 63 -4.91 -5.96 18.76
N HIS A 64 -5.53 -6.33 17.64
CA HIS A 64 -6.07 -5.38 16.66
C HIS A 64 -7.51 -4.98 16.98
N LYS A 65 -8.18 -5.68 17.90
CA LYS A 65 -9.59 -5.50 18.18
C LYS A 65 -9.84 -4.49 19.29
N GLN A 66 -10.91 -3.75 19.15
CA GLN A 66 -11.48 -2.95 20.21
C GLN A 66 -12.41 -3.79 21.10
N MET A 67 -12.93 -3.17 22.19
CA MET A 67 -13.78 -3.82 23.21
C MET A 67 -15.03 -4.53 22.66
N HIS A 68 -15.52 -4.15 21.48
CA HIS A 68 -16.68 -4.76 20.84
C HIS A 68 -16.32 -5.95 19.92
N GLY A 69 -15.07 -6.43 19.97
CA GLY A 69 -14.64 -7.65 19.23
C GLY A 69 -14.35 -7.44 17.74
N VAL A 70 -14.44 -6.21 17.23
CA VAL A 70 -14.09 -5.87 15.84
C VAL A 70 -12.79 -5.07 15.79
N VAL A 71 -12.15 -5.02 14.63
CA VAL A 71 -10.90 -4.28 14.42
C VAL A 71 -11.10 -2.82 14.80
N HIS A 72 -10.15 -2.28 15.60
CA HIS A 72 -10.17 -0.87 15.98
C HIS A 72 -9.95 0.03 14.76
N GLY A 73 -10.74 1.10 14.62
CA GLY A 73 -10.65 2.02 13.48
C GLY A 73 -9.26 2.61 13.28
N GLY A 74 -8.52 2.89 14.36
CA GLY A 74 -7.13 3.34 14.29
C GLY A 74 -6.19 2.33 13.64
N ILE A 75 -6.44 1.03 13.78
CA ILE A 75 -5.67 -0.03 13.11
C ILE A 75 -5.95 -0.03 11.60
N LEU A 76 -7.22 0.12 11.19
CA LEU A 76 -7.59 0.28 9.78
C LEU A 76 -6.97 1.55 9.18
N ALA A 77 -6.95 2.66 9.94
CA ALA A 77 -6.31 3.90 9.52
C ALA A 77 -4.79 3.72 9.33
N SER A 78 -4.12 3.02 10.25
CA SER A 78 -2.68 2.71 10.13
C SER A 78 -2.36 1.83 8.92
N LEU A 79 -3.21 0.84 8.63
CA LEU A 79 -3.08 0.01 7.44
C LEU A 79 -3.25 0.83 6.16
N ALA A 80 -4.28 1.71 6.11
CA ALA A 80 -4.52 2.59 4.97
C ALA A 80 -3.34 3.56 4.75
N ASP A 81 -2.86 4.19 5.82
CA ASP A 81 -1.76 5.16 5.75
C ASP A 81 -0.46 4.51 5.26
N THR A 82 -0.09 3.37 5.83
CA THR A 82 1.10 2.62 5.43
C THR A 82 1.04 2.20 3.96
N THR A 83 -0.09 1.65 3.53
CA THR A 83 -0.28 1.19 2.15
C THR A 83 -0.20 2.36 1.17
N ALA A 84 -0.88 3.47 1.49
CA ALA A 84 -0.93 4.67 0.67
C ALA A 84 0.43 5.38 0.61
N ALA A 85 1.18 5.40 1.72
CA ALA A 85 2.53 5.94 1.78
C ALA A 85 3.47 5.22 0.81
N ILE A 86 3.44 3.88 0.78
CA ILE A 86 4.28 3.10 -0.15
C ILE A 86 3.86 3.33 -1.61
N ALA A 87 2.55 3.42 -1.90
CA ALA A 87 2.08 3.78 -3.24
C ALA A 87 2.60 5.18 -3.65
N ALA A 88 2.52 6.18 -2.76
CA ALA A 88 3.03 7.54 -2.99
C ALA A 88 4.55 7.55 -3.20
N TYR A 89 5.29 6.82 -2.36
CA TYR A 89 6.75 6.72 -2.42
C TYR A 89 7.24 6.20 -3.79
N SER A 90 6.49 5.29 -4.39
CA SER A 90 6.82 4.71 -5.69
C SER A 90 6.73 5.70 -6.87
N THR A 91 6.19 6.90 -6.66
CA THR A 91 5.98 7.93 -7.71
C THR A 91 6.87 9.16 -7.57
N VAL A 92 7.63 9.25 -6.49
CA VAL A 92 8.54 10.37 -6.23
C VAL A 92 10.00 9.97 -6.50
N PRO A 93 10.91 10.93 -6.76
CA PRO A 93 12.33 10.62 -6.95
C PRO A 93 12.94 9.94 -5.72
N ALA A 94 13.94 9.10 -5.94
CA ALA A 94 14.71 8.50 -4.85
C ALA A 94 15.30 9.58 -3.92
N GLY A 95 15.27 9.33 -2.61
CA GLY A 95 15.73 10.30 -1.61
C GLY A 95 14.71 11.40 -1.27
N THR A 96 13.50 11.37 -1.84
CA THR A 96 12.41 12.24 -1.39
C THR A 96 11.87 11.74 -0.05
N HIS A 97 11.71 12.64 0.92
CA HIS A 97 10.97 12.36 2.15
C HIS A 97 9.50 12.65 1.94
N ILE A 98 8.65 11.74 2.37
CA ILE A 98 7.20 11.96 2.40
C ILE A 98 6.70 11.86 3.83
N ALA A 99 5.69 12.67 4.16
CA ALA A 99 5.00 12.62 5.44
C ALA A 99 3.50 12.81 5.21
N THR A 100 2.68 12.09 5.97
CA THR A 100 1.24 12.23 5.93
C THR A 100 0.84 13.61 6.43
N VAL A 101 0.14 14.38 5.60
CA VAL A 101 -0.40 15.70 5.94
C VAL A 101 -1.84 15.57 6.38
N GLU A 102 -2.60 14.72 5.70
CA GLU A 102 -4.01 14.49 5.97
C GLU A 102 -4.38 13.05 5.67
N LEU A 103 -5.23 12.48 6.51
CA LEU A 103 -5.91 11.23 6.30
C LEU A 103 -7.38 11.40 6.64
N LYS A 104 -8.25 11.23 5.66
CA LYS A 104 -9.70 11.16 5.85
C LYS A 104 -10.14 9.73 5.55
N ILE A 105 -10.78 9.07 6.51
CA ILE A 105 -11.25 7.69 6.36
C ILE A 105 -12.73 7.58 6.71
N ASN A 106 -13.46 6.78 5.96
CA ASN A 106 -14.80 6.32 6.27
C ASN A 106 -14.75 4.82 6.57
N TYR A 107 -15.30 4.45 7.71
CA TYR A 107 -15.53 3.06 8.11
C TYR A 107 -16.92 2.66 7.63
N LEU A 108 -17.02 1.59 6.87
CA LEU A 108 -18.23 1.18 6.17
C LEU A 108 -18.81 -0.09 6.78
N GLU A 109 -17.94 -1.08 7.04
CA GLU A 109 -18.33 -2.37 7.60
C GLU A 109 -17.42 -2.76 8.77
N PRO A 110 -17.98 -3.37 9.84
CA PRO A 110 -17.18 -3.89 10.94
C PRO A 110 -16.39 -5.14 10.49
N VAL A 111 -15.16 -5.28 10.97
CA VAL A 111 -14.31 -6.45 10.68
C VAL A 111 -14.10 -7.26 11.96
N PRO A 112 -14.78 -8.40 12.13
CA PRO A 112 -14.65 -9.24 13.33
C PRO A 112 -13.39 -10.12 13.34
N GLY A 113 -12.77 -10.37 12.17
CA GLY A 113 -11.62 -11.27 12.05
C GLY A 113 -11.23 -11.54 10.60
N GLY A 114 -10.40 -12.55 10.41
CA GLY A 114 -9.90 -12.95 9.10
C GLY A 114 -8.80 -12.04 8.56
N ARG A 115 -8.49 -12.18 7.29
CA ARG A 115 -7.54 -11.33 6.57
C ARG A 115 -8.23 -10.05 6.11
N ILE A 116 -7.60 -8.92 6.38
CA ILE A 116 -7.96 -7.65 5.74
C ILE A 116 -6.89 -7.26 4.72
N ARG A 117 -7.33 -6.67 3.62
CA ARG A 117 -6.49 -6.30 2.49
C ARG A 117 -6.71 -4.83 2.13
N ALA A 118 -5.64 -4.07 2.05
CA ALA A 118 -5.66 -2.65 1.68
C ALA A 118 -5.07 -2.47 0.28
N GLU A 119 -5.77 -1.75 -0.56
CA GLU A 119 -5.36 -1.42 -1.93
C GLU A 119 -5.26 0.10 -2.06
N ALA A 120 -4.04 0.60 -2.24
CA ALA A 120 -3.81 2.02 -2.44
C ALA A 120 -3.41 2.34 -3.87
N ARG A 121 -3.87 3.49 -4.36
CA ARG A 121 -3.43 4.07 -5.62
C ARG A 121 -3.20 5.57 -5.53
N VAL A 122 -2.19 6.03 -6.25
CA VAL A 122 -1.93 7.46 -6.42
C VAL A 122 -2.94 8.04 -7.40
N LEU A 123 -3.60 9.11 -6.98
CA LEU A 123 -4.51 9.90 -7.81
C LEU A 123 -3.77 11.02 -8.55
N ARG A 124 -2.80 11.64 -7.84
CA ARG A 124 -1.99 12.73 -8.38
C ARG A 124 -0.65 12.81 -7.67
N THR A 125 0.43 12.90 -8.43
CA THR A 125 1.74 13.33 -7.95
C THR A 125 1.98 14.78 -8.41
N GLY A 126 2.05 15.70 -7.46
CA GLY A 126 2.39 17.10 -7.66
C GLY A 126 3.84 17.38 -7.28
N ARG A 127 4.22 18.66 -7.30
CA ARG A 127 5.57 19.11 -6.92
C ARG A 127 5.88 18.90 -5.44
N ASN A 128 4.91 19.20 -4.58
CA ASN A 128 5.07 19.21 -3.12
C ASN A 128 4.12 18.23 -2.42
N PHE A 129 3.13 17.69 -3.12
CA PHE A 129 2.12 16.82 -2.55
C PHE A 129 1.80 15.63 -3.47
N VAL A 130 1.54 14.50 -2.86
CA VAL A 130 1.00 13.30 -3.52
C VAL A 130 -0.35 13.02 -2.90
N VAL A 131 -1.38 12.91 -3.73
CA VAL A 131 -2.74 12.55 -3.30
C VAL A 131 -3.00 11.10 -3.66
N THR A 132 -3.49 10.33 -2.70
CA THR A 132 -3.77 8.90 -2.84
C THR A 132 -5.17 8.58 -2.33
N GLU A 133 -5.72 7.47 -2.78
CA GLU A 133 -6.83 6.81 -2.10
C GLU A 133 -6.43 5.39 -1.70
N CYS A 134 -7.10 4.87 -0.67
CA CYS A 134 -6.93 3.51 -0.19
C CYS A 134 -8.29 2.88 0.12
N GLU A 135 -8.49 1.67 -0.34
CA GLU A 135 -9.67 0.85 -0.06
C GLU A 135 -9.24 -0.34 0.78
N ILE A 136 -9.99 -0.64 1.84
CA ILE A 136 -9.75 -1.78 2.71
C ILE A 136 -10.91 -2.75 2.58
N TYR A 137 -10.58 -4.00 2.32
CA TYR A 137 -11.52 -5.10 2.14
C TYR A 137 -11.35 -6.12 3.26
N ASN A 138 -12.47 -6.69 3.71
CA ASN A 138 -12.48 -7.83 4.61
C ASN A 138 -12.25 -9.15 3.84
N GLU A 139 -12.19 -10.26 4.55
CA GLU A 139 -11.94 -11.60 3.95
C GLU A 139 -13.03 -12.02 2.95
N SER A 140 -14.26 -11.55 3.10
CA SER A 140 -15.36 -11.81 2.15
C SER A 140 -15.28 -10.94 0.88
N GLY A 141 -14.35 -9.98 0.83
CA GLY A 141 -14.21 -9.04 -0.29
C GLY A 141 -15.15 -7.83 -0.21
N GLU A 142 -15.79 -7.60 0.95
CA GLU A 142 -16.62 -6.42 1.19
C GLU A 142 -15.73 -5.24 1.63
N MET A 143 -16.05 -4.04 1.17
CA MET A 143 -15.30 -2.83 1.49
C MET A 143 -15.55 -2.40 2.94
N ALA A 144 -14.58 -2.64 3.81
CA ALA A 144 -14.65 -2.28 5.22
C ALA A 144 -14.33 -0.80 5.50
N ALA A 145 -13.47 -0.19 4.70
CA ALA A 145 -13.15 1.23 4.81
C ALA A 145 -12.65 1.81 3.49
N LYS A 146 -12.82 3.13 3.33
CA LYS A 146 -12.23 3.90 2.24
C LYS A 146 -11.57 5.17 2.78
N ALA A 147 -10.34 5.44 2.33
CA ALA A 147 -9.58 6.61 2.75
C ALA A 147 -9.11 7.45 1.56
N LEU A 148 -8.97 8.75 1.79
CA LEU A 148 -8.28 9.71 0.94
C LEU A 148 -7.14 10.30 1.76
N LEU A 149 -5.93 10.33 1.19
CA LEU A 149 -4.74 10.78 1.91
C LEU A 149 -3.94 11.78 1.07
N THR A 150 -3.31 12.73 1.77
CA THR A 150 -2.36 13.66 1.18
C THR A 150 -1.02 13.51 1.89
N PHE A 151 0.03 13.30 1.10
CA PHE A 151 1.41 13.26 1.57
C PHE A 151 2.14 14.51 1.11
N GLY A 152 2.85 15.18 2.03
CA GLY A 152 3.83 16.19 1.71
C GLY A 152 5.10 15.52 1.19
N ALA A 153 5.66 16.02 0.08
CA ALA A 153 6.91 15.52 -0.51
C ALA A 153 7.96 16.63 -0.48
N THR A 154 9.09 16.37 0.21
CA THR A 154 10.21 17.31 0.30
C THR A 154 11.49 16.65 -0.21
N ALA A 155 12.30 17.39 -0.98
CA ALA A 155 13.63 16.94 -1.33
C ALA A 155 14.44 16.73 -0.03
N GLY A 156 15.12 15.58 0.09
CA GLY A 156 15.72 15.12 1.32
C GLY A 156 16.63 16.16 1.98
N HIS A 157 16.17 16.72 3.08
CA HIS A 157 17.05 17.14 4.16
C HIS A 157 16.99 16.01 5.18
N SER A 158 18.16 15.48 5.55
CA SER A 158 18.27 14.61 6.73
C SER A 158 17.61 15.36 7.88
N LEU A 159 16.58 14.74 8.47
CA LEU A 159 16.14 15.14 9.80
C LEU A 159 17.26 14.69 10.74
N GLU A 160 18.39 15.42 10.76
CA GLU A 160 19.30 15.34 11.88
C GLU A 160 18.49 15.75 13.11
N ARG A 161 18.32 14.80 14.00
CA ARG A 161 17.63 15.00 15.26
C ARG A 161 18.38 16.07 16.04
N ALA A 162 17.72 17.20 16.27
CA ALA A 162 18.11 18.14 17.29
C ALA A 162 17.99 17.51 18.66
#